data_71504a0a747d1954259f39775ef16b48
#
_entry.id   71504a0a747d1954259f39775ef16b48
#
_cell.length_a   1.000
_cell.length_b   1.000
_cell.length_c   1.000
_cell.angle_alpha   90.00
_cell.angle_beta   90.00
_cell.angle_gamma   90.00
#
_symmetry.space_group_name_H-M   'P 1'
#
loop_
_entity.id
_entity.type
_entity.pdbx_description
1 polymer ?
#
loop_
_entity_poly.entity_id
_entity_poly.type
_entity_poly.pdbx_seq_one_letter_code
_entity_poly.pdbx_strand_id
1 'polypeptide(L)'
;KAMRQAGLLVGETLQLLRETIKPGMTTSALDAVAAANIKRGGGKSNFLGYHGFPATICVSVNDEIVHGIPGDRVIHEGDIVSIDCGAIIDGWHGDAAFSIIVGAADPADQKMLDVCEESMWRGIAAGKKGAKLSDIGHAVEEYVNSQGKYDILREYGGHGIGSAMHMEPHVLNYGRPGNGPEITIGMCLAIEPMITRGTHKIGRAHV
;
A
#
# COMPACT_ATOMS: atom_id res chain seq x y z
N LYS A 1 -10.46 15.47 11.74
CA LYS A 1 -9.21 16.25 11.93
C LYS A 1 -8.08 15.37 12.44
N ALA A 2 -8.31 14.48 13.42
CA ALA A 2 -7.25 13.63 14.01
C ALA A 2 -6.64 12.67 12.97
N MET A 3 -7.41 11.91 12.21
CA MET A 3 -6.89 11.06 11.13
C MET A 3 -6.01 11.82 10.12
N ARG A 4 -6.30 13.08 9.84
CA ARG A 4 -5.48 13.89 8.93
C ARG A 4 -4.04 14.05 9.45
N GLN A 5 -3.83 14.14 10.75
CA GLN A 5 -2.48 14.23 11.33
C GLN A 5 -1.72 12.92 11.15
N ALA A 6 -2.37 11.78 11.40
CA ALA A 6 -1.77 10.46 11.15
C ALA A 6 -1.43 10.29 9.66
N GLY A 7 -2.36 10.61 8.76
CA GLY A 7 -2.12 10.53 7.31
C GLY A 7 -1.02 11.47 6.82
N LEU A 8 -0.90 12.68 7.38
CA LEU A 8 0.21 13.59 7.03
C LEU A 8 1.57 13.04 7.50
N LEU A 9 1.64 12.49 8.71
CA LEU A 9 2.86 11.86 9.20
C LEU A 9 3.28 10.65 8.34
N VAL A 10 2.30 9.83 7.92
CA VAL A 10 2.56 8.73 6.97
C VAL A 10 3.10 9.29 5.65
N GLY A 11 2.43 10.30 5.07
CA GLY A 11 2.86 10.91 3.81
C GLY A 11 4.27 11.51 3.88
N GLU A 12 4.60 12.23 4.98
CA GLU A 12 5.94 12.76 5.23
C GLU A 12 6.98 11.64 5.36
N THR A 13 6.62 10.53 6.03
CA THR A 13 7.51 9.38 6.20
C THR A 13 7.78 8.69 4.86
N LEU A 14 6.75 8.47 4.05
CA LEU A 14 6.89 7.88 2.72
C LEU A 14 7.70 8.76 1.77
N GLN A 15 7.50 10.08 1.82
CA GLN A 15 8.29 11.03 1.03
C GLN A 15 9.78 10.97 1.43
N LEU A 16 10.07 10.97 2.73
CA LEU A 16 11.44 10.84 3.24
C LEU A 16 12.09 9.53 2.79
N LEU A 17 11.35 8.42 2.83
CA LEU A 17 11.85 7.11 2.38
C LEU A 17 12.12 7.11 0.87
N ARG A 18 11.24 7.72 0.07
CA ARG A 18 11.41 7.87 -1.39
C ARG A 18 12.68 8.67 -1.73
N GLU A 19 13.01 9.68 -0.96
CA GLU A 19 14.21 10.51 -1.14
C GLU A 19 15.47 9.85 -0.61
N THR A 20 15.35 8.93 0.33
CA THR A 20 16.46 8.28 1.02
C THR A 20 16.92 6.99 0.32
N ILE A 21 15.99 6.23 -0.25
CA ILE A 21 16.25 4.90 -0.82
C ILE A 21 17.24 4.98 -1.97
N LYS A 22 18.26 4.11 -1.92
CA LYS A 22 19.27 3.98 -2.96
C LYS A 22 19.91 2.60 -2.96
N PRO A 23 20.56 2.18 -4.03
CA PRO A 23 21.31 0.92 -4.08
C PRO A 23 22.33 0.85 -2.94
N GLY A 24 22.52 -0.34 -2.39
CA GLY A 24 23.43 -0.62 -1.28
C GLY A 24 22.85 -0.44 0.12
N MET A 25 21.65 0.13 0.25
CA MET A 25 20.95 0.17 1.54
C MET A 25 20.32 -1.19 1.86
N THR A 26 20.24 -1.51 3.16
CA THR A 26 19.45 -2.64 3.63
C THR A 26 17.99 -2.22 3.87
N THR A 27 17.07 -3.17 3.80
CA THR A 27 15.67 -2.91 4.12
C THR A 27 15.48 -2.49 5.59
N SER A 28 16.31 -3.00 6.51
CA SER A 28 16.33 -2.54 7.91
C SER A 28 16.80 -1.09 8.08
N ALA A 29 17.68 -0.59 7.21
CA ALA A 29 18.07 0.82 7.23
C ALA A 29 16.91 1.74 6.88
N LEU A 30 16.03 1.35 5.95
CA LEU A 30 14.79 2.08 5.64
C LEU A 30 13.81 2.05 6.82
N ASP A 31 13.67 0.90 7.47
CA ASP A 31 12.84 0.78 8.68
C ASP A 31 13.30 1.74 9.79
N ALA A 32 14.62 1.82 10.03
CA ALA A 32 15.18 2.74 11.01
C ALA A 32 14.88 4.22 10.69
N VAL A 33 14.92 4.61 9.39
CA VAL A 33 14.55 5.95 8.94
C VAL A 33 13.07 6.23 9.23
N ALA A 34 12.18 5.28 8.90
CA ALA A 34 10.75 5.39 9.16
C ALA A 34 10.45 5.51 10.66
N ALA A 35 11.06 4.63 11.47
CA ALA A 35 10.89 4.64 12.93
C ALA A 35 11.29 5.98 13.56
N ALA A 36 12.44 6.52 13.13
CA ALA A 36 12.92 7.81 13.61
C ALA A 36 11.97 8.95 13.23
N ASN A 37 11.45 8.96 11.98
CA ASN A 37 10.53 10.00 11.52
C ASN A 37 9.17 9.93 12.22
N ILE A 38 8.56 8.75 12.32
CA ILE A 38 7.29 8.55 12.99
C ILE A 38 7.38 8.98 14.46
N LYS A 39 8.48 8.59 15.16
CA LYS A 39 8.73 9.02 16.54
C LYS A 39 8.90 10.53 16.66
N ARG A 40 9.64 11.16 15.75
CA ARG A 40 9.83 12.61 15.72
C ARG A 40 8.51 13.36 15.51
N GLY A 41 7.60 12.82 14.71
CA GLY A 41 6.27 13.35 14.47
C GLY A 41 5.26 13.07 15.60
N GLY A 42 5.69 12.44 16.71
CA GLY A 42 4.84 12.14 17.86
C GLY A 42 3.89 10.95 17.65
N GLY A 43 4.07 10.20 16.56
CA GLY A 43 3.28 9.02 16.23
C GLY A 43 3.88 7.71 16.76
N LYS A 44 3.12 6.63 16.57
CA LYS A 44 3.55 5.24 16.77
C LYS A 44 3.32 4.48 15.46
N SER A 45 4.12 3.45 15.19
CA SER A 45 3.86 2.55 14.05
C SER A 45 2.54 1.78 14.24
N ASN A 46 1.80 1.61 13.15
CA ASN A 46 0.66 0.68 13.10
C ASN A 46 1.11 -0.78 13.16
N PHE A 47 2.29 -1.08 12.57
CA PHE A 47 2.72 -2.43 12.26
C PHE A 47 3.54 -3.07 13.37
N LEU A 48 4.40 -2.30 14.04
CA LEU A 48 5.29 -2.85 15.09
C LEU A 48 4.48 -3.47 16.22
N GLY A 49 4.60 -4.79 16.37
CA GLY A 49 3.86 -5.60 17.35
C GLY A 49 2.46 -6.06 16.91
N TYR A 50 1.96 -5.57 15.77
CA TYR A 50 0.66 -5.99 15.24
C TYR A 50 0.75 -7.44 14.74
N HIS A 51 -0.03 -8.35 15.34
CA HIS A 51 0.08 -9.81 15.14
C HIS A 51 1.52 -10.34 15.21
N GLY A 52 2.39 -9.69 16.00
CA GLY A 52 3.78 -10.09 16.18
C GLY A 52 4.74 -9.58 15.10
N PHE A 53 4.29 -8.68 14.19
CA PHE A 53 5.15 -8.09 13.18
C PHE A 53 6.32 -7.33 13.82
N PRO A 54 7.59 -7.58 13.44
CA PRO A 54 8.74 -7.13 14.22
C PRO A 54 9.30 -5.75 13.83
N ALA A 55 8.71 -5.07 12.84
CA ALA A 55 9.26 -3.86 12.26
C ALA A 55 8.24 -2.69 12.19
N THR A 56 8.74 -1.50 11.87
CA THR A 56 7.94 -0.26 11.81
C THR A 56 7.17 -0.14 10.50
N ILE A 57 7.75 -0.60 9.39
CA ILE A 57 7.21 -0.58 8.04
C ILE A 57 7.33 -1.97 7.41
N CYS A 58 6.58 -2.22 6.32
CA CYS A 58 6.86 -3.35 5.44
C CYS A 58 7.74 -2.88 4.28
N VAL A 59 8.72 -3.69 3.89
CA VAL A 59 9.57 -3.45 2.72
C VAL A 59 9.64 -4.73 1.90
N SER A 60 8.88 -4.76 0.81
CA SER A 60 8.80 -5.92 -0.09
C SER A 60 9.59 -5.65 -1.35
N VAL A 61 10.49 -6.55 -1.72
CA VAL A 61 11.43 -6.36 -2.83
C VAL A 61 11.19 -7.41 -3.90
N ASN A 62 10.96 -6.98 -5.14
CA ASN A 62 10.77 -7.78 -6.36
C ASN A 62 9.57 -8.75 -6.25
N ASP A 63 9.82 -10.03 -6.02
CA ASP A 63 8.83 -11.12 -5.94
C ASP A 63 8.16 -11.25 -4.55
N GLU A 64 8.57 -10.44 -3.60
CA GLU A 64 7.85 -10.29 -2.34
C GLU A 64 6.62 -9.42 -2.57
N ILE A 65 5.43 -10.01 -2.40
CA ILE A 65 4.17 -9.32 -2.75
C ILE A 65 3.87 -8.21 -1.74
N VAL A 66 3.71 -8.57 -0.46
CA VAL A 66 3.40 -7.66 0.65
C VAL A 66 4.02 -8.18 1.94
N HIS A 67 4.02 -7.34 2.97
CA HIS A 67 4.45 -7.64 4.33
C HIS A 67 5.91 -8.10 4.44
N GLY A 68 6.77 -7.70 3.49
CA GLY A 68 8.21 -7.98 3.58
C GLY A 68 8.78 -7.44 4.89
N ILE A 69 9.43 -8.33 5.67
CA ILE A 69 10.02 -7.96 6.97
C ILE A 69 11.38 -7.32 6.72
N PRO A 70 11.58 -6.05 7.13
CA PRO A 70 12.88 -5.38 7.04
C PRO A 70 14.00 -6.17 7.75
N GLY A 71 15.12 -6.34 7.04
CA GLY A 71 16.28 -7.12 7.53
C GLY A 71 17.56 -6.74 6.79
N ASP A 72 18.46 -7.70 6.69
CA ASP A 72 19.78 -7.51 6.08
C ASP A 72 19.75 -7.57 4.53
N ARG A 73 18.58 -7.73 3.91
CA ARG A 73 18.46 -7.71 2.46
C ARG A 73 18.95 -6.38 1.91
N VAL A 74 19.95 -6.44 1.06
CA VAL A 74 20.51 -5.28 0.35
C VAL A 74 19.69 -4.99 -0.89
N ILE A 75 19.34 -3.74 -1.07
CA ILE A 75 18.63 -3.23 -2.25
C ILE A 75 19.65 -2.98 -3.36
N HIS A 76 19.35 -3.44 -4.57
CA HIS A 76 20.21 -3.29 -5.73
C HIS A 76 19.58 -2.35 -6.74
N GLU A 77 20.37 -1.90 -7.69
CA GLU A 77 19.90 -1.14 -8.84
C GLU A 77 18.96 -1.99 -9.69
N GLY A 78 17.81 -1.42 -10.07
CA GLY A 78 16.75 -2.11 -10.80
C GLY A 78 15.74 -2.85 -9.93
N ASP A 79 15.96 -2.95 -8.61
CA ASP A 79 14.97 -3.57 -7.73
C ASP A 79 13.67 -2.77 -7.68
N ILE A 80 12.54 -3.47 -7.77
CA ILE A 80 11.21 -2.96 -7.42
C ILE A 80 11.10 -3.05 -5.91
N VAL A 81 10.88 -1.93 -5.24
CA VAL A 81 10.71 -1.88 -3.78
C VAL A 81 9.35 -1.28 -3.45
N SER A 82 8.50 -2.06 -2.79
CA SER A 82 7.22 -1.61 -2.25
C SER A 82 7.37 -1.34 -0.76
N ILE A 83 7.07 -0.12 -0.35
CA ILE A 83 7.14 0.30 1.05
C ILE A 83 5.74 0.65 1.53
N ASP A 84 5.33 -0.02 2.59
CA ASP A 84 4.06 0.21 3.26
C ASP A 84 4.31 0.76 4.66
N CYS A 85 3.61 1.84 5.01
CA CYS A 85 3.83 2.61 6.21
C CYS A 85 2.53 3.05 6.86
N GLY A 86 2.36 2.69 8.11
CA GLY A 86 1.24 3.15 8.91
C GLY A 86 1.67 3.84 10.20
N ALA A 87 0.91 4.86 10.61
CA ALA A 87 1.16 5.59 11.85
C ALA A 87 -0.12 5.88 12.63
N ILE A 88 0.02 5.94 13.96
CA ILE A 88 -1.04 6.27 14.91
C ILE A 88 -0.71 7.59 15.56
N ILE A 89 -1.67 8.54 15.53
CA ILE A 89 -1.65 9.78 16.32
C ILE A 89 -2.98 9.90 17.05
N ASP A 90 -2.93 10.10 18.35
CA ASP A 90 -4.11 10.26 19.24
C ASP A 90 -5.18 9.15 19.05
N GLY A 91 -4.72 7.91 18.83
CA GLY A 91 -5.59 6.75 18.60
C GLY A 91 -6.21 6.66 17.21
N TRP A 92 -5.80 7.51 16.28
CA TRP A 92 -6.25 7.46 14.89
C TRP A 92 -5.13 6.98 13.96
N HIS A 93 -5.51 6.10 13.03
CA HIS A 93 -4.60 5.42 12.13
C HIS A 93 -4.53 6.13 10.77
N GLY A 94 -3.34 6.23 10.23
CA GLY A 94 -3.07 6.55 8.83
C GLY A 94 -2.30 5.37 8.23
N ASP A 95 -2.51 5.13 6.94
CA ASP A 95 -1.95 3.98 6.23
C ASP A 95 -1.80 4.33 4.75
N ALA A 96 -0.63 4.10 4.18
CA ALA A 96 -0.36 4.26 2.76
C ALA A 96 0.92 3.55 2.34
N ALA A 97 0.99 3.21 1.05
CA ALA A 97 2.13 2.55 0.45
C ALA A 97 2.54 3.22 -0.87
N PHE A 98 3.76 2.98 -1.29
CA PHE A 98 4.22 3.24 -2.66
C PHE A 98 5.17 2.14 -3.13
N SER A 99 5.31 2.02 -4.45
CA SER A 99 6.34 1.23 -5.08
C SER A 99 7.26 2.11 -5.92
N ILE A 100 8.54 1.76 -5.98
CA ILE A 100 9.56 2.47 -6.75
C ILE A 100 10.55 1.48 -7.34
N ILE A 101 11.12 1.80 -8.50
CA ILE A 101 12.30 1.11 -9.02
C ILE A 101 13.53 1.89 -8.57
N VAL A 102 14.47 1.22 -7.93
CA VAL A 102 15.67 1.86 -7.39
C VAL A 102 16.74 1.94 -8.46
N GLY A 103 17.10 3.16 -8.86
CA GLY A 103 18.07 3.38 -9.94
C GLY A 103 17.46 3.28 -11.34
N ALA A 104 18.14 2.59 -12.26
CA ALA A 104 17.69 2.45 -13.64
C ALA A 104 16.50 1.48 -13.76
N ALA A 105 15.38 1.97 -14.28
CA ALA A 105 14.15 1.20 -14.43
C ALA A 105 14.14 0.37 -15.72
N ASP A 106 13.74 -0.91 -15.62
CA ASP A 106 13.24 -1.64 -16.80
C ASP A 106 11.91 -1.02 -17.24
N PRO A 107 11.72 -0.68 -18.52
CA PRO A 107 10.49 -0.04 -18.98
C PRO A 107 9.21 -0.85 -18.74
N ALA A 108 9.31 -2.18 -18.74
CA ALA A 108 8.15 -3.03 -18.48
C ALA A 108 7.79 -3.07 -16.99
N ASP A 109 8.77 -2.95 -16.10
CA ASP A 109 8.55 -2.82 -14.67
C ASP A 109 7.93 -1.46 -14.34
N GLN A 110 8.51 -0.38 -14.90
CA GLN A 110 7.93 0.96 -14.74
C GLN A 110 6.48 0.99 -15.21
N LYS A 111 6.18 0.42 -16.37
CA LYS A 111 4.80 0.35 -16.87
C LYS A 111 3.88 -0.40 -15.89
N MET A 112 4.35 -1.47 -15.26
CA MET A 112 3.55 -2.19 -14.27
C MET A 112 3.24 -1.31 -13.06
N LEU A 113 4.21 -0.57 -12.54
CA LEU A 113 4.00 0.36 -11.45
C LEU A 113 2.98 1.45 -11.84
N ASP A 114 3.14 2.05 -13.02
CA ASP A 114 2.24 3.09 -13.55
C ASP A 114 0.79 2.56 -13.67
N VAL A 115 0.63 1.32 -14.14
CA VAL A 115 -0.69 0.67 -14.24
C VAL A 115 -1.29 0.45 -12.85
N CYS A 116 -0.50 0.01 -11.88
CA CYS A 116 -0.97 -0.18 -10.52
C CYS A 116 -1.44 1.14 -9.90
N GLU A 117 -0.62 2.17 -9.97
CA GLU A 117 -0.95 3.50 -9.44
C GLU A 117 -2.18 4.11 -10.11
N GLU A 118 -2.26 4.09 -11.44
CA GLU A 118 -3.44 4.61 -12.15
C GLU A 118 -4.70 3.81 -11.81
N SER A 119 -4.60 2.49 -11.61
CA SER A 119 -5.73 1.68 -11.19
C SER A 119 -6.28 2.09 -9.82
N MET A 120 -5.40 2.42 -8.89
CA MET A 120 -5.75 2.96 -7.58
C MET A 120 -6.52 4.28 -7.72
N TRP A 121 -6.02 5.21 -8.53
CA TRP A 121 -6.69 6.50 -8.75
C TRP A 121 -8.07 6.35 -9.37
N ARG A 122 -8.27 5.36 -10.24
CA ARG A 122 -9.61 5.02 -10.79
C ARG A 122 -10.53 4.45 -9.73
N GLY A 123 -10.02 3.57 -8.86
CA GLY A 123 -10.75 3.09 -7.70
C GLY A 123 -11.20 4.23 -6.78
N ILE A 124 -10.28 5.15 -6.43
CA ILE A 124 -10.58 6.34 -5.64
C ILE A 124 -11.65 7.21 -6.33
N ALA A 125 -11.53 7.43 -7.64
CA ALA A 125 -12.49 8.21 -8.39
C ALA A 125 -13.90 7.57 -8.46
N ALA A 126 -13.99 6.25 -8.40
CA ALA A 126 -15.26 5.51 -8.33
C ALA A 126 -15.88 5.58 -6.92
N GLY A 127 -15.06 5.77 -5.87
CA GLY A 127 -15.47 5.83 -4.47
C GLY A 127 -16.26 7.10 -4.09
N LYS A 128 -17.33 7.43 -4.80
CA LYS A 128 -18.14 8.63 -4.59
C LYS A 128 -19.29 8.36 -3.62
N LYS A 129 -19.75 9.42 -2.93
CA LYS A 129 -21.00 9.34 -2.14
C LYS A 129 -22.14 8.77 -2.99
N GLY A 130 -22.80 7.75 -2.47
CA GLY A 130 -23.93 7.07 -3.13
C GLY A 130 -23.52 5.93 -4.07
N ALA A 131 -22.24 5.79 -4.40
CA ALA A 131 -21.74 4.62 -5.11
C ALA A 131 -21.76 3.37 -4.20
N LYS A 132 -21.71 2.20 -4.77
CA LYS A 132 -21.57 0.97 -4.01
C LYS A 132 -20.10 0.64 -3.83
N LEU A 133 -19.76 0.00 -2.72
CA LEU A 133 -18.37 -0.31 -2.36
C LEU A 133 -17.63 -1.07 -3.48
N SER A 134 -18.32 -2.02 -4.13
CA SER A 134 -17.74 -2.80 -5.22
C SER A 134 -17.44 -2.01 -6.49
N ASP A 135 -17.96 -0.77 -6.63
CA ASP A 135 -17.66 0.08 -7.77
C ASP A 135 -16.16 0.47 -7.77
N ILE A 136 -15.55 0.54 -6.59
CA ILE A 136 -14.11 0.76 -6.42
C ILE A 136 -13.32 -0.38 -7.07
N GLY A 137 -13.56 -1.62 -6.63
CA GLY A 137 -12.84 -2.78 -7.14
C GLY A 137 -13.10 -3.04 -8.62
N HIS A 138 -14.33 -2.80 -9.08
CA HIS A 138 -14.65 -2.89 -10.51
C HIS A 138 -13.82 -1.92 -11.35
N ALA A 139 -13.70 -0.65 -10.94
CA ALA A 139 -12.91 0.33 -11.66
C ALA A 139 -11.42 -0.01 -11.71
N VAL A 140 -10.88 -0.58 -10.62
CA VAL A 140 -9.51 -1.10 -10.57
C VAL A 140 -9.34 -2.24 -11.58
N GLU A 141 -10.19 -3.27 -11.49
CA GLU A 141 -10.11 -4.49 -12.33
C GLU A 141 -10.28 -4.17 -13.81
N GLU A 142 -11.27 -3.34 -14.17
CA GLU A 142 -11.53 -2.95 -15.56
C GLU A 142 -10.29 -2.28 -16.17
N TYR A 143 -9.67 -1.35 -15.43
CA TYR A 143 -8.49 -0.67 -15.94
C TYR A 143 -7.29 -1.62 -16.05
N VAL A 144 -6.97 -2.39 -15.03
CA VAL A 144 -5.83 -3.34 -15.06
C VAL A 144 -5.96 -4.29 -16.23
N ASN A 145 -7.16 -4.87 -16.44
CA ASN A 145 -7.43 -5.80 -17.56
C ASN A 145 -7.28 -5.14 -18.94
N SER A 146 -7.52 -3.83 -19.03
CA SER A 146 -7.36 -3.09 -20.31
C SER A 146 -5.90 -2.81 -20.67
N GLN A 147 -4.95 -2.93 -19.72
CA GLN A 147 -3.55 -2.52 -19.91
C GLN A 147 -2.63 -3.65 -20.36
N GLY A 148 -3.08 -4.89 -20.39
CA GLY A 148 -2.28 -6.01 -20.85
C GLY A 148 -2.42 -7.27 -19.98
N LYS A 149 -1.36 -8.07 -19.93
CA LYS A 149 -1.35 -9.33 -19.18
C LYS A 149 -0.91 -9.10 -17.73
N TYR A 150 -1.72 -8.37 -17.00
CA TYR A 150 -1.61 -8.21 -15.55
C TYR A 150 -2.75 -8.97 -14.88
N ASP A 151 -2.55 -9.37 -13.63
CA ASP A 151 -3.58 -9.94 -12.77
C ASP A 151 -3.59 -9.21 -11.43
N ILE A 152 -4.70 -9.31 -10.72
CA ILE A 152 -4.89 -8.65 -9.42
C ILE A 152 -4.85 -9.72 -8.34
N LEU A 153 -4.06 -9.46 -7.29
CA LEU A 153 -4.01 -10.32 -6.13
C LEU A 153 -5.38 -10.38 -5.45
N ARG A 154 -5.85 -11.59 -5.12
CA ARG A 154 -7.22 -11.79 -4.64
C ARG A 154 -7.30 -12.08 -3.14
N GLU A 155 -6.17 -12.46 -2.55
CA GLU A 155 -6.05 -12.84 -1.14
C GLU A 155 -5.97 -11.63 -0.21
N TYR A 156 -5.60 -10.46 -0.76
CA TYR A 156 -5.48 -9.21 -0.03
C TYR A 156 -6.32 -8.12 -0.68
N GLY A 157 -6.63 -7.09 0.09
CA GLY A 157 -7.42 -5.97 -0.37
C GLY A 157 -7.43 -4.85 0.65
N GLY A 158 -8.05 -3.74 0.29
CA GLY A 158 -8.20 -2.59 1.15
C GLY A 158 -9.26 -2.79 2.24
N HIS A 159 -9.42 -1.79 3.07
CA HIS A 159 -10.23 -1.89 4.28
C HIS A 159 -10.73 -0.51 4.74
N GLY A 160 -11.73 -0.51 5.63
CA GLY A 160 -12.02 0.67 6.43
C GLY A 160 -10.87 0.97 7.38
N ILE A 161 -10.66 2.24 7.70
CA ILE A 161 -9.58 2.68 8.60
C ILE A 161 -10.07 3.86 9.45
N GLY A 162 -9.64 3.91 10.73
CA GLY A 162 -10.07 4.97 11.63
C GLY A 162 -9.42 4.88 13.01
N SER A 163 -10.20 4.44 14.02
CA SER A 163 -9.72 4.16 15.36
C SER A 163 -9.05 2.78 15.50
N ALA A 164 -9.07 1.99 14.43
CA ALA A 164 -8.27 0.78 14.27
C ALA A 164 -7.69 0.78 12.85
N MET A 165 -6.61 0.02 12.64
CA MET A 165 -5.95 -0.07 11.36
C MET A 165 -6.85 -0.75 10.34
N HIS A 166 -7.34 -1.94 10.63
CA HIS A 166 -8.27 -2.68 9.79
C HIS A 166 -9.68 -2.62 10.39
N MET A 167 -10.61 -2.06 9.64
CA MET A 167 -12.02 -1.95 9.97
C MET A 167 -12.88 -2.39 8.79
N GLU A 168 -14.11 -2.74 9.07
CA GLU A 168 -15.11 -2.89 8.01
C GLU A 168 -15.37 -1.53 7.30
N PRO A 169 -15.70 -1.53 6.03
CA PRO A 169 -15.84 -2.69 5.16
C PRO A 169 -14.51 -3.14 4.55
N HIS A 170 -14.42 -4.42 4.16
CA HIS A 170 -13.32 -4.91 3.32
C HIS A 170 -13.49 -4.39 1.90
N VAL A 171 -12.42 -3.86 1.29
CA VAL A 171 -12.43 -3.20 -0.03
C VAL A 171 -11.66 -4.06 -1.04
N LEU A 172 -12.38 -4.82 -1.86
CA LEU A 172 -11.78 -5.63 -2.91
C LEU A 172 -11.26 -4.74 -4.05
N ASN A 173 -10.19 -5.19 -4.70
CA ASN A 173 -9.62 -4.56 -5.90
C ASN A 173 -10.19 -5.13 -7.22
N TYR A 174 -11.28 -5.89 -7.14
CA TYR A 174 -11.96 -6.55 -8.26
C TYR A 174 -13.43 -6.76 -7.95
N GLY A 175 -14.22 -7.14 -8.95
CA GLY A 175 -15.59 -7.60 -8.78
C GLY A 175 -16.62 -6.91 -9.66
N ARG A 176 -17.87 -7.30 -9.48
CA ARG A 176 -19.01 -6.74 -10.23
C ARG A 176 -19.47 -5.43 -9.58
N PRO A 177 -19.76 -4.40 -10.39
CA PRO A 177 -20.23 -3.12 -9.85
C PRO A 177 -21.61 -3.23 -9.22
N GLY A 178 -22.00 -2.23 -8.46
CA GLY A 178 -23.35 -2.07 -7.91
C GLY A 178 -23.65 -2.92 -6.67
N ASN A 179 -22.65 -3.52 -6.02
CA ASN A 179 -22.81 -4.40 -4.86
C ASN A 179 -22.19 -3.84 -3.58
N GLY A 180 -22.58 -4.41 -2.45
CA GLY A 180 -22.07 -4.04 -1.13
C GLY A 180 -22.70 -2.78 -0.55
N PRO A 181 -22.19 -2.28 0.57
CA PRO A 181 -22.70 -1.08 1.23
C PRO A 181 -22.54 0.16 0.36
N GLU A 182 -23.41 1.14 0.60
CA GLU A 182 -23.30 2.45 -0.02
C GLU A 182 -22.19 3.26 0.64
N ILE A 183 -21.38 3.93 -0.18
CA ILE A 183 -20.34 4.83 0.30
C ILE A 183 -20.98 6.12 0.81
N THR A 184 -20.75 6.42 2.08
CA THR A 184 -21.31 7.57 2.78
C THR A 184 -20.23 8.56 3.21
N ILE A 185 -20.65 9.80 3.45
CA ILE A 185 -19.75 10.84 3.97
C ILE A 185 -19.22 10.43 5.35
N GLY A 186 -17.91 10.52 5.52
CA GLY A 186 -17.22 10.18 6.75
C GLY A 186 -16.57 8.80 6.74
N MET A 187 -16.86 7.95 5.75
CA MET A 187 -16.06 6.73 5.53
C MET A 187 -14.63 7.09 5.15
N CYS A 188 -13.68 6.40 5.76
CA CYS A 188 -12.28 6.40 5.37
C CYS A 188 -11.90 4.99 4.95
N LEU A 189 -11.33 4.86 3.78
CA LEU A 189 -11.02 3.57 3.15
C LEU A 189 -9.57 3.56 2.67
N ALA A 190 -8.85 2.48 2.93
CA ALA A 190 -7.63 2.15 2.22
C ALA A 190 -8.02 1.48 0.88
N ILE A 191 -7.44 1.95 -0.21
CA ILE A 191 -7.62 1.41 -1.55
C ILE A 191 -6.23 1.07 -2.07
N GLU A 192 -5.93 -0.21 -2.14
CA GLU A 192 -4.57 -0.71 -2.27
C GLU A 192 -4.48 -1.88 -3.27
N PRO A 193 -4.60 -1.59 -4.57
CA PRO A 193 -4.45 -2.61 -5.59
C PRO A 193 -3.03 -3.18 -5.58
N MET A 194 -2.96 -4.50 -5.72
CA MET A 194 -1.72 -5.26 -5.85
C MET A 194 -1.81 -6.06 -7.14
N ILE A 195 -0.91 -5.79 -8.09
CA ILE A 195 -0.92 -6.42 -9.40
C ILE A 195 0.33 -7.25 -9.64
N THR A 196 0.18 -8.26 -10.46
CA THR A 196 1.27 -9.15 -10.86
C THR A 196 1.35 -9.26 -12.39
N ARG A 197 2.50 -9.62 -12.93
CA ARG A 197 2.60 -10.05 -14.31
C ARG A 197 2.13 -11.49 -14.45
N GLY A 198 1.17 -11.71 -15.32
CA GLY A 198 0.70 -13.04 -15.74
C GLY A 198 -0.41 -13.60 -14.88
N THR A 199 -0.21 -13.98 -13.63
CA THR A 199 -1.24 -14.63 -12.79
C THR A 199 -1.18 -14.17 -11.35
N HIS A 200 -2.37 -14.06 -10.71
CA HIS A 200 -2.49 -13.81 -9.27
C HIS A 200 -2.06 -15.00 -8.39
N LYS A 201 -1.88 -16.19 -8.97
CA LYS A 201 -1.39 -17.35 -8.24
C LYS A 201 0.09 -17.19 -7.94
N ILE A 202 0.38 -16.61 -6.81
CA ILE A 202 1.73 -16.29 -6.35
C ILE A 202 2.30 -17.37 -5.45
N GLY A 203 3.63 -17.47 -5.45
CA GLY A 203 4.34 -18.48 -4.69
C GLY A 203 4.61 -18.17 -3.23
N ARG A 204 4.70 -16.88 -2.81
CA ARG A 204 5.02 -16.48 -1.44
C ARG A 204 4.47 -15.12 -1.07
N ALA A 205 3.70 -15.05 0.03
CA ALA A 205 3.60 -13.89 0.88
C ALA A 205 4.23 -14.24 2.23
N HIS A 206 4.96 -13.34 2.84
CA HIS A 206 5.33 -13.49 4.24
C HIS A 206 4.11 -13.06 5.07
N VAL A 207 3.50 -14.02 5.73
CA VAL A 207 2.42 -13.81 6.69
C VAL A 207 2.96 -14.13 8.07
#